data_e25e314dddb9aaff78dd4bdd7678aa52
#
_entry.id   e25e314dddb9aaff78dd4bdd7678aa52
#
_cell.length_a   1.000
_cell.length_b   1.000
_cell.length_c   1.000
_cell.angle_alpha   90.00
_cell.angle_beta   90.00
_cell.angle_gamma   90.00
#
_symmetry.space_group_name_H-M   'P 1'
#
loop_
_entity.id
_entity.type
_entity.pdbx_description
1 polymer ?
#
loop_
_entity_poly.entity_id
_entity_poly.type
_entity_poly.pdbx_seq_one_letter_code
_entity_poly.pdbx_strand_id
1 'polypeptide(L)'
;WEQRKLSELATMHARIGWQNLRTSEFLDAGDYMLITGTDFEDGKVNYSTCHYVEKERYDQDKNIQIKNGNILITKDGTLGKVAYVEGLSLPATLNAGVFNVEVKDENETDSKYLFQFLKAPFLMDYVSKKATGGTIKHLNQNILVDFPIATPSKAEQVRIGEYFSNLDNLITLH
;
A
#
# COMPACT_ATOMS: atom_id res chain seq x y z
N TRP A 1 -21.31 13.45 3.00
CA TRP A 1 -20.34 12.43 2.60
C TRP A 1 -20.81 11.05 3.06
N GLU A 2 -20.75 10.10 2.15
CA GLU A 2 -21.05 8.71 2.44
C GLU A 2 -19.85 8.05 3.15
N GLN A 3 -20.14 7.10 4.05
CA GLN A 3 -19.10 6.29 4.69
C GLN A 3 -19.16 4.86 4.11
N ARG A 4 -18.04 4.38 3.58
CA ARG A 4 -17.94 3.06 2.96
C ARG A 4 -16.76 2.28 3.54
N LYS A 5 -16.86 0.96 3.51
CA LYS A 5 -15.75 0.09 3.97
C LYS A 5 -14.64 0.04 2.92
N LEU A 6 -13.40 -0.10 3.37
CA LEU A 6 -12.25 -0.26 2.47
C LEU A 6 -12.48 -1.39 1.46
N SER A 7 -13.06 -2.51 1.89
CA SER A 7 -13.35 -3.65 1.01
C SER A 7 -14.35 -3.36 -0.10
N GLU A 8 -15.18 -2.34 0.05
CA GLU A 8 -16.12 -1.90 -1.00
C GLU A 8 -15.41 -1.08 -2.08
N LEU A 9 -14.33 -0.38 -1.71
CA LEU A 9 -13.62 0.56 -2.59
C LEU A 9 -12.40 -0.06 -3.27
N ALA A 10 -11.78 -1.05 -2.62
CA ALA A 10 -10.51 -1.59 -3.07
C ALA A 10 -10.37 -3.07 -2.74
N THR A 11 -9.52 -3.76 -3.49
CA THR A 11 -9.03 -5.09 -3.17
C THR A 11 -7.79 -4.98 -2.31
N MET A 12 -7.53 -6.00 -1.49
CA MET A 12 -6.35 -6.06 -0.63
C MET A 12 -5.75 -7.46 -0.70
N HIS A 13 -4.49 -7.54 -1.10
CA HIS A 13 -3.76 -8.79 -1.23
C HIS A 13 -2.36 -8.67 -0.63
N ALA A 14 -1.83 -9.78 -0.16
CA ALA A 14 -0.45 -9.91 0.30
C ALA A 14 0.11 -11.25 -0.18
N ARG A 15 1.42 -11.40 -0.18
CA ARG A 15 2.05 -12.68 -0.50
C ARG A 15 1.59 -13.73 0.51
N ILE A 16 1.16 -14.87 0.01
CA ILE A 16 0.69 -15.99 0.84
C ILE A 16 1.88 -16.58 1.61
N GLY A 17 1.67 -16.93 2.88
CA GLY A 17 2.76 -17.34 3.79
C GLY A 17 3.65 -18.47 3.27
N TRP A 18 3.09 -19.50 2.60
CA TRP A 18 3.90 -20.59 2.04
C TRP A 18 4.71 -20.18 0.80
N GLN A 19 4.44 -19.02 0.23
CA GLN A 19 5.19 -18.42 -0.89
C GLN A 19 6.23 -17.41 -0.43
N ASN A 20 6.49 -17.30 0.87
CA ASN A 20 7.47 -16.37 1.41
C ASN A 20 8.84 -16.54 0.76
N LEU A 21 9.48 -15.39 0.51
CA LEU A 21 10.82 -15.33 -0.04
C LEU A 21 11.86 -15.49 1.06
N ARG A 22 12.89 -16.25 0.76
CA ARG A 22 14.10 -16.31 1.61
C ARG A 22 15.02 -15.16 1.23
N THR A 23 15.80 -14.67 2.19
CA THR A 23 16.78 -13.61 1.94
C THR A 23 17.76 -13.98 0.81
N SER A 24 18.09 -15.26 0.68
CA SER A 24 18.94 -15.77 -0.40
C SER A 24 18.36 -15.61 -1.81
N GLU A 25 17.05 -15.40 -1.91
CA GLU A 25 16.35 -15.16 -3.18
C GLU A 25 16.31 -13.68 -3.59
N PHE A 26 16.79 -12.80 -2.71
CA PHE A 26 16.86 -11.35 -2.99
C PHE A 26 18.10 -11.10 -3.86
N LEU A 27 17.85 -10.59 -5.07
CA LEU A 27 18.91 -10.27 -6.02
C LEU A 27 19.24 -8.78 -5.97
N ASP A 28 20.47 -8.42 -6.24
CA ASP A 28 20.93 -7.03 -6.27
C ASP A 28 20.61 -6.33 -7.60
N ALA A 29 20.31 -7.12 -8.64
CA ALA A 29 19.94 -6.61 -9.96
C ALA A 29 19.04 -7.62 -10.66
N GLY A 30 18.22 -7.16 -11.58
CA GLY A 30 17.32 -8.01 -12.35
C GLY A 30 16.25 -7.23 -13.09
N ASP A 31 15.31 -7.94 -13.70
CA ASP A 31 14.21 -7.38 -14.47
C ASP A 31 12.91 -7.29 -13.68
N TYR A 32 12.84 -7.97 -12.52
CA TYR A 32 11.63 -8.05 -11.67
C TYR A 32 11.96 -7.52 -10.28
N MET A 33 11.38 -6.38 -9.95
CA MET A 33 11.65 -5.68 -8.69
C MET A 33 10.90 -6.32 -7.52
N LEU A 34 11.54 -6.35 -6.36
CA LEU A 34 10.94 -6.76 -5.09
C LEU A 34 10.82 -5.55 -4.18
N ILE A 35 9.58 -5.20 -3.81
CA ILE A 35 9.31 -4.09 -2.90
C ILE A 35 9.04 -4.65 -1.51
N THR A 36 9.76 -4.11 -0.52
CA THR A 36 9.58 -4.44 0.90
C THR A 36 9.20 -3.20 1.70
N GLY A 37 8.76 -3.38 2.92
CA GLY A 37 8.38 -2.24 3.78
C GLY A 37 9.53 -1.28 4.08
N THR A 38 10.78 -1.74 3.96
CA THR A 38 11.97 -0.90 4.17
C THR A 38 12.24 0.03 2.99
N ASP A 39 11.59 -0.18 1.86
CA ASP A 39 11.73 0.67 0.67
C ASP A 39 10.79 1.88 0.68
N PHE A 40 9.94 2.00 1.70
CA PHE A 40 9.00 3.13 1.82
C PHE A 40 9.73 4.36 2.38
N GLU A 41 9.59 5.47 1.69
CA GLU A 41 10.18 6.75 2.09
C GLU A 41 9.22 7.90 1.77
N ASP A 42 8.78 8.62 2.79
CA ASP A 42 7.90 9.79 2.66
C ASP A 42 6.61 9.52 1.84
N GLY A 43 5.99 8.36 2.04
CA GLY A 43 4.77 7.98 1.33
C GLY A 43 4.99 7.52 -0.10
N LYS A 44 6.23 7.25 -0.47
CA LYS A 44 6.64 6.78 -1.81
C LYS A 44 7.49 5.54 -1.69
N VAL A 45 7.67 4.84 -2.81
CA VAL A 45 8.63 3.74 -2.90
C VAL A 45 9.98 4.29 -3.39
N ASN A 46 11.03 4.05 -2.64
CA ASN A 46 12.39 4.33 -3.08
C ASN A 46 12.89 3.16 -3.91
N TYR A 47 12.78 3.25 -5.22
CA TYR A 47 13.16 2.15 -6.10
C TYR A 47 14.67 1.84 -6.08
N SER A 48 15.49 2.81 -5.67
CA SER A 48 16.95 2.62 -5.60
C SER A 48 17.39 1.65 -4.49
N THR A 49 16.55 1.42 -3.49
CA THR A 49 16.82 0.50 -2.39
C THR A 49 16.20 -0.88 -2.58
N CYS A 50 15.34 -1.04 -3.58
CA CYS A 50 14.66 -2.29 -3.83
C CYS A 50 15.62 -3.39 -4.29
N HIS A 51 15.34 -4.60 -3.88
CA HIS A 51 15.95 -5.80 -4.43
C HIS A 51 15.18 -6.28 -5.67
N TYR A 52 15.58 -7.42 -6.20
CA TYR A 52 14.96 -8.04 -7.37
C TYR A 52 14.74 -9.52 -7.09
N VAL A 53 13.89 -10.14 -7.88
CA VAL A 53 13.60 -11.57 -7.80
C VAL A 53 13.63 -12.21 -9.19
N GLU A 54 13.71 -13.53 -9.22
CA GLU A 54 13.57 -14.29 -10.45
C GLU A 54 12.13 -14.19 -10.98
N LYS A 55 11.98 -14.34 -12.30
CA LYS A 55 10.68 -14.27 -12.99
C LYS A 55 9.64 -15.20 -12.39
N GLU A 56 10.03 -16.40 -11.99
CA GLU A 56 9.14 -17.36 -11.33
C GLU A 56 8.43 -16.79 -10.12
N ARG A 57 9.14 -16.04 -9.29
CA ARG A 57 8.57 -15.43 -8.09
C ARG A 57 7.62 -14.29 -8.40
N TYR A 58 7.91 -13.54 -9.46
CA TYR A 58 6.99 -12.52 -9.96
C TYR A 58 5.72 -13.13 -10.52
N ASP A 59 5.84 -14.18 -11.35
CA ASP A 59 4.69 -14.83 -11.99
C ASP A 59 3.82 -15.64 -11.01
N GLN A 60 4.34 -15.96 -9.83
CA GLN A 60 3.70 -16.84 -8.87
C GLN A 60 2.34 -16.34 -8.37
N ASP A 61 2.16 -15.03 -8.24
CA ASP A 61 0.91 -14.43 -7.75
C ASP A 61 0.62 -13.11 -8.47
N LYS A 62 -0.41 -13.12 -9.29
CA LYS A 62 -0.85 -11.93 -10.04
C LYS A 62 -1.42 -10.83 -9.15
N ASN A 63 -1.98 -11.19 -8.00
CA ASN A 63 -2.62 -10.23 -7.09
C ASN A 63 -1.61 -9.29 -6.42
N ILE A 64 -0.34 -9.65 -6.41
CA ILE A 64 0.74 -8.83 -5.87
C ILE A 64 1.72 -8.36 -6.96
N GLN A 65 1.33 -8.40 -8.20
CA GLN A 65 2.03 -7.71 -9.30
C GLN A 65 1.60 -6.25 -9.25
N ILE A 66 2.55 -5.38 -8.93
CA ILE A 66 2.30 -4.00 -8.57
C ILE A 66 2.22 -3.12 -9.82
N LYS A 67 1.31 -2.15 -9.80
CA LYS A 67 1.09 -1.18 -10.87
C LYS A 67 1.12 0.24 -10.32
N ASN A 68 1.43 1.20 -11.17
CA ASN A 68 1.25 2.61 -10.81
C ASN A 68 -0.21 2.87 -10.41
N GLY A 69 -0.42 3.61 -9.34
CA GLY A 69 -1.73 3.86 -8.75
C GLY A 69 -2.11 2.90 -7.62
N ASN A 70 -1.37 1.82 -7.41
CA ASN A 70 -1.56 0.95 -6.26
C ASN A 70 -1.11 1.65 -4.97
N ILE A 71 -1.66 1.21 -3.85
CA ILE A 71 -1.31 1.70 -2.51
C ILE A 71 -0.76 0.52 -1.73
N LEU A 72 0.39 0.71 -1.10
CA LEU A 72 1.07 -0.32 -0.31
C LEU A 72 1.01 0.03 1.17
N ILE A 73 0.73 -0.98 2.01
CA ILE A 73 0.66 -0.81 3.47
C ILE A 73 1.53 -1.87 4.14
N THR A 74 2.41 -1.46 5.05
CA THR A 74 3.21 -2.41 5.84
C THR A 74 2.33 -3.11 6.87
N LYS A 75 2.40 -4.43 6.90
CA LYS A 75 1.68 -5.28 7.86
C LYS A 75 2.57 -5.84 8.97
N ASP A 76 3.88 -5.78 8.80
CA ASP A 76 4.89 -6.28 9.75
C ASP A 76 5.98 -5.24 9.95
N GLY A 77 6.72 -5.34 11.03
CA GLY A 77 7.79 -4.40 11.39
C GLY A 77 7.20 -3.07 11.85
N THR A 78 7.50 -1.99 11.16
CA THR A 78 6.85 -0.70 11.38
C THR A 78 5.48 -0.74 10.71
N LEU A 79 4.44 -0.93 11.51
CA LEU A 79 3.07 -1.13 11.03
C LEU A 79 2.44 0.13 10.47
N GLY A 80 1.64 -0.03 9.41
CA GLY A 80 0.80 1.03 8.91
C GLY A 80 1.52 2.13 8.15
N LYS A 81 2.74 1.90 7.70
CA LYS A 81 3.39 2.79 6.73
C LYS A 81 2.69 2.61 5.39
N VAL A 82 2.36 3.71 4.75
CA VAL A 82 1.60 3.70 3.49
C VAL A 82 2.42 4.38 2.40
N ALA A 83 2.48 3.77 1.22
CA ALA A 83 3.16 4.32 0.06
C ALA A 83 2.26 4.26 -1.17
N TYR A 84 2.30 5.33 -1.96
CA TYR A 84 1.63 5.41 -3.26
C TYR A 84 2.61 5.02 -4.37
N VAL A 85 2.21 4.09 -5.24
CA VAL A 85 3.06 3.62 -6.33
C VAL A 85 2.91 4.53 -7.54
N GLU A 86 3.97 5.25 -7.87
CA GLU A 86 4.07 6.02 -9.11
C GLU A 86 5.53 6.04 -9.58
N GLY A 87 5.73 6.23 -10.88
CA GLY A 87 7.06 6.19 -11.46
C GLY A 87 7.69 4.80 -11.55
N LEU A 88 6.88 3.76 -11.38
CA LEU A 88 7.34 2.37 -11.53
C LEU A 88 7.60 2.07 -13.01
N SER A 89 8.82 1.66 -13.34
CA SER A 89 9.26 1.40 -14.70
C SER A 89 9.53 -0.07 -15.01
N LEU A 90 9.62 -0.91 -13.99
CA LEU A 90 9.85 -2.35 -14.12
C LEU A 90 8.69 -3.15 -13.52
N PRO A 91 8.47 -4.39 -13.98
CA PRO A 91 7.58 -5.29 -13.27
C PRO A 91 8.01 -5.46 -11.82
N ALA A 92 7.07 -5.43 -10.89
CA ALA A 92 7.36 -5.49 -9.46
C ALA A 92 6.40 -6.41 -8.72
N THR A 93 6.90 -7.05 -7.68
CA THR A 93 6.13 -7.85 -6.74
C THR A 93 6.44 -7.42 -5.30
N LEU A 94 5.72 -7.98 -4.34
CA LEU A 94 5.86 -7.65 -2.92
C LEU A 94 6.50 -8.77 -2.11
N ASN A 95 7.19 -8.38 -1.05
CA ASN A 95 7.52 -9.28 0.04
C ASN A 95 6.30 -9.48 0.95
N ALA A 96 6.33 -10.51 1.80
CA ALA A 96 5.22 -10.94 2.65
C ALA A 96 4.71 -9.88 3.62
N GLY A 97 5.55 -8.95 4.04
CA GLY A 97 5.22 -7.91 5.03
C GLY A 97 4.46 -6.70 4.48
N VAL A 98 3.92 -6.77 3.26
CA VAL A 98 3.27 -5.62 2.61
C VAL A 98 1.96 -6.04 1.96
N PHE A 99 0.90 -5.24 2.18
CA PHE A 99 -0.36 -5.35 1.44
C PHE A 99 -0.32 -4.53 0.17
N ASN A 100 -0.92 -5.07 -0.90
CA ASN A 100 -1.29 -4.33 -2.11
C ASN A 100 -2.77 -3.95 -2.03
N VAL A 101 -3.05 -2.66 -2.05
CA VAL A 101 -4.41 -2.11 -2.10
C VAL A 101 -4.63 -1.51 -3.48
N GLU A 102 -5.61 -2.03 -4.20
CA GLU A 102 -5.93 -1.59 -5.55
C GLU A 102 -7.40 -1.14 -5.63
N VAL A 103 -7.64 0.06 -6.10
CA VAL A 103 -8.99 0.61 -6.29
C VAL A 103 -9.76 -0.26 -7.27
N LYS A 104 -11.01 -0.61 -6.92
CA LYS A 104 -11.88 -1.46 -7.77
C LYS A 104 -12.43 -0.73 -8.98
N ASP A 105 -12.84 0.53 -8.80
CA ASP A 105 -13.42 1.36 -9.84
C ASP A 105 -12.88 2.79 -9.74
N GLU A 106 -12.00 3.14 -10.66
CA GLU A 106 -11.36 4.46 -10.71
C GLU A 106 -12.36 5.60 -11.08
N ASN A 107 -13.53 5.26 -11.59
CA ASN A 107 -14.59 6.25 -11.83
C ASN A 107 -15.29 6.68 -10.52
N GLU A 108 -15.31 5.82 -9.52
CA GLU A 108 -15.95 6.08 -8.23
C GLU A 108 -14.94 6.51 -7.16
N THR A 109 -13.74 5.95 -7.16
CA THR A 109 -12.74 6.18 -6.12
C THR A 109 -11.43 6.66 -6.72
N ASP A 110 -10.95 7.81 -6.25
CA ASP A 110 -9.64 8.33 -6.63
C ASP A 110 -8.55 7.68 -5.79
N SER A 111 -7.56 7.08 -6.43
CA SER A 111 -6.48 6.37 -5.73
C SER A 111 -5.60 7.29 -4.88
N LYS A 112 -5.36 8.52 -5.31
CA LYS A 112 -4.59 9.51 -4.52
C LYS A 112 -5.35 9.94 -3.28
N TYR A 113 -6.67 10.12 -3.40
CA TYR A 113 -7.52 10.41 -2.25
C TYR A 113 -7.49 9.26 -1.25
N LEU A 114 -7.68 8.03 -1.73
CA LEU A 114 -7.65 6.84 -0.87
C LEU A 114 -6.30 6.72 -0.16
N PHE A 115 -5.20 6.94 -0.87
CA PHE A 115 -3.86 6.95 -0.30
C PHE A 115 -3.75 7.98 0.85
N GLN A 116 -4.19 9.21 0.62
CA GLN A 116 -4.12 10.24 1.66
C GLN A 116 -4.97 9.88 2.88
N PHE A 117 -6.14 9.29 2.67
CA PHE A 117 -7.00 8.85 3.75
C PHE A 117 -6.36 7.73 4.57
N LEU A 118 -5.74 6.75 3.91
CA LEU A 118 -5.05 5.63 4.57
C LEU A 118 -3.78 6.08 5.29
N LYS A 119 -3.08 7.07 4.75
CA LYS A 119 -1.87 7.65 5.35
C LYS A 119 -2.17 8.50 6.60
N ALA A 120 -3.36 9.08 6.67
CA ALA A 120 -3.80 9.88 7.82
C ALA A 120 -3.91 9.01 9.09
N PRO A 121 -3.91 9.62 10.30
CA PRO A 121 -3.97 8.87 11.55
C PRO A 121 -5.21 7.99 11.74
N PHE A 122 -6.24 8.17 10.94
CA PHE A 122 -7.51 7.45 11.05
C PHE A 122 -7.36 5.93 11.02
N LEU A 123 -6.49 5.41 10.15
CA LEU A 123 -6.28 3.97 10.00
C LEU A 123 -5.71 3.36 11.28
N MET A 124 -4.62 3.91 11.79
CA MET A 124 -3.97 3.36 12.99
C MET A 124 -4.79 3.59 14.26
N ASP A 125 -5.56 4.68 14.33
CA ASP A 125 -6.52 4.91 15.41
C ASP A 125 -7.62 3.84 15.41
N TYR A 126 -8.14 3.51 14.23
CA TYR A 126 -9.13 2.44 14.06
C TYR A 126 -8.57 1.08 14.48
N VAL A 127 -7.38 0.74 13.99
CA VAL A 127 -6.72 -0.53 14.31
C VAL A 127 -6.46 -0.64 15.80
N SER A 128 -6.00 0.42 16.46
CA SER A 128 -5.73 0.46 17.89
C SER A 128 -7.00 0.22 18.72
N LYS A 129 -8.13 0.74 18.30
CA LYS A 129 -9.43 0.53 18.97
C LYS A 129 -9.96 -0.90 18.81
N LYS A 130 -9.62 -1.56 17.71
CA LYS A 130 -10.03 -2.95 17.46
C LYS A 130 -9.12 -3.96 18.16
N ALA A 131 -7.90 -3.58 18.52
CA ALA A 131 -7.00 -4.44 19.27
C ALA A 131 -7.46 -4.50 20.74
N THR A 132 -7.85 -5.68 21.18
CA THR A 132 -8.24 -5.94 22.57
C THR A 132 -7.00 -6.25 23.41
N GLY A 133 -6.48 -5.22 24.10
CA GLY A 133 -5.47 -5.37 25.15
C GLY A 133 -4.14 -5.97 24.71
N GLY A 134 -3.20 -5.16 24.29
CA GLY A 134 -1.83 -5.59 23.98
C GLY A 134 -1.20 -4.81 22.83
N THR A 135 0.08 -5.05 22.61
CA THR A 135 0.83 -4.46 21.50
C THR A 135 0.39 -5.13 20.19
N ILE A 136 0.05 -4.29 19.20
CA ILE A 136 -0.26 -4.79 17.85
C ILE A 136 1.05 -5.19 17.19
N LYS A 137 1.20 -6.48 16.86
CA LYS A 137 2.39 -7.01 16.21
C LYS A 137 2.27 -7.09 14.69
N HIS A 138 1.05 -7.29 14.19
CA HIS A 138 0.74 -7.43 12.76
C HIS A 138 -0.55 -6.73 12.44
N LEU A 139 -0.65 -6.15 11.22
CA LEU A 139 -1.92 -5.69 10.71
C LEU A 139 -2.69 -6.88 10.13
N ASN A 140 -3.91 -7.07 10.64
CA ASN A 140 -4.77 -8.16 10.20
C ASN A 140 -5.71 -7.68 9.10
N GLN A 141 -5.69 -8.38 7.97
CA GLN A 141 -6.56 -8.05 6.82
C GLN A 141 -8.05 -8.03 7.22
N ASN A 142 -8.49 -8.95 8.09
CA ASN A 142 -9.88 -9.02 8.55
C ASN A 142 -10.35 -7.75 9.26
N ILE A 143 -9.43 -7.03 9.90
CA ILE A 143 -9.72 -5.73 10.54
C ILE A 143 -9.74 -4.63 9.49
N LEU A 144 -8.77 -4.62 8.59
CA LEU A 144 -8.61 -3.57 7.59
C LEU A 144 -9.74 -3.51 6.56
N VAL A 145 -10.30 -4.66 6.17
CA VAL A 145 -11.39 -4.70 5.18
C VAL A 145 -12.64 -3.95 5.63
N ASP A 146 -12.88 -3.86 6.93
CA ASP A 146 -14.01 -3.14 7.52
C ASP A 146 -13.71 -1.69 7.87
N PHE A 147 -12.49 -1.21 7.61
CA PHE A 147 -12.09 0.16 7.91
C PHE A 147 -13.01 1.16 7.21
N PRO A 148 -13.67 2.08 7.96
CA PRO A 148 -14.60 3.04 7.38
C PRO A 148 -13.85 4.20 6.72
N ILE A 149 -14.24 4.52 5.49
CA ILE A 149 -13.65 5.59 4.69
C ILE A 149 -14.74 6.62 4.36
N ALA A 150 -14.53 7.86 4.74
CA ALA A 150 -15.38 8.96 4.33
C ALA A 150 -15.22 9.17 2.82
N THR A 151 -16.33 9.09 2.08
CA THR A 151 -16.30 9.03 0.62
C THR A 151 -17.12 10.20 0.06
N PRO A 152 -16.46 11.33 -0.26
CA PRO A 152 -17.12 12.43 -0.96
C PRO A 152 -17.33 12.10 -2.44
N SER A 153 -17.88 13.05 -3.20
CA SER A 153 -17.99 12.87 -4.65
C SER A 153 -16.63 12.64 -5.30
N LYS A 154 -16.59 11.98 -6.44
CA LYS A 154 -15.34 11.74 -7.16
C LYS A 154 -14.58 13.05 -7.43
N ALA A 155 -15.28 14.10 -7.82
CA ALA A 155 -14.67 15.41 -8.08
C ALA A 155 -13.99 15.99 -6.83
N GLU A 156 -14.62 15.86 -5.68
CA GLU A 156 -14.04 16.28 -4.39
C GLU A 156 -12.84 15.43 -4.01
N GLN A 157 -12.93 14.12 -4.19
CA GLN A 157 -11.82 13.21 -3.95
C GLN A 157 -10.57 13.62 -4.74
N VAL A 158 -10.73 13.90 -6.04
CA VAL A 158 -9.64 14.33 -6.90
C VAL A 158 -9.00 15.62 -6.38
N ARG A 159 -9.81 16.60 -6.01
CA ARG A 159 -9.32 17.88 -5.47
C ARG A 159 -8.55 17.70 -4.16
N ILE A 160 -9.09 16.90 -3.26
CA ILE A 160 -8.46 16.63 -1.96
C ILE A 160 -7.14 15.86 -2.17
N GLY A 161 -7.16 14.83 -3.00
CA GLY A 161 -5.97 14.04 -3.31
C GLY A 161 -4.85 14.87 -3.93
N GLU A 162 -5.17 15.73 -4.89
CA GLU A 162 -4.20 16.64 -5.51
C GLU A 162 -3.66 17.68 -4.53
N TYR A 163 -4.52 18.24 -3.70
CA TYR A 163 -4.12 19.24 -2.71
C TYR A 163 -3.08 18.66 -1.74
N PHE A 164 -3.34 17.49 -1.16
CA PHE A 164 -2.40 16.86 -0.23
C PHE A 164 -1.15 16.34 -0.93
N SER A 165 -1.25 15.86 -2.16
CA SER A 165 -0.08 15.46 -2.95
C SER A 165 0.85 16.65 -3.22
N ASN A 166 0.29 17.81 -3.51
CA ASN A 166 1.06 19.03 -3.71
C ASN A 166 1.74 19.49 -2.41
N LEU A 167 1.04 19.40 -1.27
CA LEU A 167 1.63 19.68 0.04
C LEU A 167 2.79 18.74 0.35
N ASP A 168 2.63 17.44 0.11
CA ASP A 168 3.68 16.45 0.32
C ASP A 168 4.92 16.76 -0.51
N ASN A 169 4.75 17.17 -1.77
CA ASN A 169 5.86 17.56 -2.64
C ASN A 169 6.58 18.80 -2.12
N LEU A 170 5.87 19.79 -1.60
CA LEU A 170 6.45 20.99 -1.02
C LEU A 170 7.26 20.68 0.24
N ILE A 171 6.75 19.80 1.10
CA ILE A 171 7.44 19.36 2.32
C ILE A 171 8.72 18.61 1.97
N THR A 172 8.68 17.74 0.96
CA THR A 172 9.84 16.94 0.54
C THR A 172 10.97 17.82 -0.05
N LEU A 173 10.63 18.97 -0.64
CA LEU A 173 11.62 19.90 -1.21
C LEU A 173 12.37 20.72 -0.14
N HIS A 174 11.91 20.72 1.06
CA HIS A 174 12.49 21.45 2.20
C HIS A 174 12.97 20.52 3.30
#